data_8d53d8c5d6fbf8a22929d37ff38e6399
#
_entry.id   8d53d8c5d6fbf8a22929d37ff38e6399
#
_cell.length_a   1.000
_cell.length_b   1.000
_cell.length_c   1.000
_cell.angle_alpha   90.00
_cell.angle_beta   90.00
_cell.angle_gamma   90.00
#
_symmetry.space_group_name_H-M   'P 1'
#
loop_
_entity.id
_entity.type
_entity.pdbx_description
1 polymer ?
#
loop_
_entity_poly.entity_id
_entity_poly.type
_entity_poly.pdbx_seq_one_letter_code
_entity_poly.pdbx_strand_id
1 'polypeptide(L)'
;LASDVSDATAAAIMENQDSLQGVDISEDSLRRYPDGQYFASIIGYTGQISQEEYDDLSDDEKKRYSLSDIVGKSGIEHTFDSVLQGEKGKTTFYVDNLGKVTDTVSMTDPKAGNDVYLTIDKNLQISAYKLLEEKLAGIVLSKLSNVLDYDPSAEKDTKYIKIPVGDAYNSFIANEIIDMKKFGRTDAKPAEQAVYNTF
;
A
#
# COMPACT_ATOMS: atom_id res chain seq x y z
N LEU A 1 10.53 14.73 1.35
CA LEU A 1 11.72 14.46 0.60
C LEU A 1 11.67 13.07 -0.03
N ALA A 2 12.45 12.09 0.35
CA ALA A 2 12.43 10.75 -0.20
C ALA A 2 12.47 9.72 0.92
N SER A 3 11.77 8.60 0.76
CA SER A 3 11.80 7.44 1.64
C SER A 3 12.37 6.23 0.89
N ASP A 4 12.84 5.23 1.64
CA ASP A 4 13.43 3.99 1.10
C ASP A 4 14.59 4.25 0.12
N VAL A 5 15.47 5.21 0.49
CA VAL A 5 16.68 5.52 -0.28
C VAL A 5 17.70 4.38 -0.15
N SER A 6 18.49 4.14 -1.21
CA SER A 6 19.53 3.12 -1.16
C SER A 6 20.67 3.50 -0.21
N ASP A 7 21.37 2.49 0.35
CA ASP A 7 22.53 2.70 1.21
C ASP A 7 23.59 3.60 0.54
N ALA A 8 23.78 3.46 -0.78
CA ALA A 8 24.70 4.30 -1.53
C ALA A 8 24.26 5.77 -1.56
N THR A 9 22.95 6.03 -1.66
CA THR A 9 22.40 7.39 -1.61
C THR A 9 22.51 7.96 -0.20
N ALA A 10 22.24 7.15 0.82
CA ALA A 10 22.39 7.54 2.21
C ALA A 10 23.86 7.91 2.51
N ALA A 11 24.82 7.08 2.10
CA ALA A 11 26.24 7.35 2.27
C ALA A 11 26.68 8.65 1.56
N ALA A 12 26.20 8.88 0.32
CA ALA A 12 26.54 10.10 -0.42
C ALA A 12 25.98 11.38 0.25
N ILE A 13 24.77 11.29 0.86
CA ILE A 13 24.20 12.41 1.63
C ILE A 13 25.05 12.66 2.89
N MET A 14 25.41 11.60 3.63
CA MET A 14 26.23 11.70 4.84
C MET A 14 27.61 12.33 4.55
N GLU A 15 28.25 11.93 3.45
CA GLU A 15 29.56 12.48 3.03
C GLU A 15 29.48 13.97 2.65
N ASN A 16 28.31 14.44 2.18
CA ASN A 16 28.13 15.81 1.74
C ASN A 16 27.26 16.65 2.70
N GLN A 17 27.04 16.19 3.93
CA GLN A 17 26.15 16.82 4.90
C GLN A 17 26.53 18.28 5.20
N ASP A 18 27.82 18.61 5.20
CA ASP A 18 28.31 20.00 5.40
C ASP A 18 27.84 20.97 4.28
N SER A 19 27.56 20.48 3.08
CA SER A 19 27.06 21.28 1.95
C SER A 19 25.54 21.21 1.80
N LEU A 20 24.86 20.25 2.44
CA LEU A 20 23.43 19.99 2.35
C LEU A 20 22.73 20.48 3.63
N GLN A 21 22.71 21.80 3.83
CA GLN A 21 22.07 22.38 5.02
C GLN A 21 20.58 22.03 5.09
N GLY A 22 20.14 21.52 6.26
CA GLY A 22 18.74 21.14 6.49
C GLY A 22 18.33 19.81 5.89
N VAL A 23 19.28 19.01 5.38
CA VAL A 23 19.05 17.63 4.97
C VAL A 23 19.65 16.69 6.01
N ASP A 24 18.84 15.76 6.49
CA ASP A 24 19.24 14.74 7.45
C ASP A 24 18.71 13.37 7.02
N ILE A 25 19.32 12.29 7.52
CA ILE A 25 18.93 10.91 7.31
C ILE A 25 18.46 10.36 8.62
N SER A 26 17.24 9.81 8.62
CA SER A 26 16.70 9.07 9.75
C SER A 26 16.39 7.64 9.33
N GLU A 27 16.68 6.69 10.21
CA GLU A 27 16.21 5.32 10.07
C GLU A 27 14.77 5.24 10.56
N ASP A 28 13.92 4.61 9.75
CA ASP A 28 12.52 4.38 10.09
C ASP A 28 12.11 2.96 9.66
N SER A 29 11.05 2.43 10.26
CA SER A 29 10.54 1.11 9.93
C SER A 29 9.47 1.18 8.83
N LEU A 30 9.70 0.44 7.75
CA LEU A 30 8.73 0.35 6.66
C LEU A 30 7.89 -0.93 6.79
N ARG A 31 6.58 -0.78 6.73
CA ARG A 31 5.66 -1.94 6.68
C ARG A 31 5.85 -2.72 5.39
N ARG A 32 6.05 -4.01 5.51
CA ARG A 32 6.04 -4.96 4.40
C ARG A 32 4.90 -5.94 4.57
N TYR A 33 4.17 -6.19 3.49
CA TYR A 33 3.04 -7.13 3.46
C TYR A 33 3.35 -8.32 2.55
N PRO A 34 4.15 -9.31 3.01
CA PRO A 34 4.33 -10.55 2.27
C PRO A 34 2.97 -11.21 2.03
N ASP A 35 2.72 -11.66 0.80
CA ASP A 35 1.42 -12.24 0.42
C ASP A 35 0.21 -11.30 0.59
N GLY A 36 0.43 -9.98 0.59
CA GLY A 36 -0.59 -8.95 0.85
C GLY A 36 -1.86 -9.11 0.01
N GLN A 37 -1.74 -9.56 -1.23
CA GLN A 37 -2.89 -9.82 -2.12
C GLN A 37 -3.93 -10.79 -1.52
N TYR A 38 -3.51 -11.74 -0.67
CA TYR A 38 -4.41 -12.73 -0.05
C TYR A 38 -4.98 -12.26 1.29
N PHE A 39 -4.34 -11.27 1.91
CA PHE A 39 -4.64 -10.86 3.29
C PHE A 39 -5.02 -9.38 3.42
N ALA A 40 -4.98 -8.60 2.35
CA ALA A 40 -5.21 -7.15 2.40
C ALA A 40 -6.52 -6.77 3.10
N SER A 41 -7.62 -7.51 2.85
CA SER A 41 -8.92 -7.26 3.48
C SER A 41 -8.95 -7.56 4.98
N ILE A 42 -8.02 -8.36 5.48
CA ILE A 42 -7.93 -8.77 6.90
C ILE A 42 -6.92 -7.90 7.62
N ILE A 43 -5.70 -7.80 7.07
CA ILE A 43 -4.61 -7.04 7.67
C ILE A 43 -4.89 -5.54 7.57
N GLY A 44 -5.41 -5.08 6.46
CA GLY A 44 -5.59 -3.66 6.18
C GLY A 44 -4.32 -2.99 5.68
N TYR A 45 -4.21 -1.71 5.93
CA TYR A 45 -3.05 -0.91 5.52
C TYR A 45 -2.77 0.21 6.53
N THR A 46 -1.57 0.77 6.44
CA THR A 46 -1.14 1.91 7.25
C THR A 46 -1.09 3.19 6.40
N GLY A 47 -1.25 4.32 7.03
CA GLY A 47 -1.17 5.63 6.40
C GLY A 47 -0.93 6.73 7.42
N GLN A 48 -0.59 7.92 6.97
CA GLN A 48 -0.38 9.05 7.85
C GLN A 48 -1.66 9.37 8.63
N ILE A 49 -1.54 9.65 9.93
CA ILE A 49 -2.67 10.06 10.77
C ILE A 49 -3.25 11.38 10.23
N SER A 50 -4.56 11.46 10.10
CA SER A 50 -5.24 12.69 9.73
C SER A 50 -5.44 13.60 10.96
N GLN A 51 -5.72 14.89 10.72
CA GLN A 51 -6.02 15.82 11.80
C GLN A 51 -7.24 15.35 12.61
N GLU A 52 -8.27 14.85 11.94
CA GLU A 52 -9.51 14.37 12.57
C GLU A 52 -9.22 13.17 13.48
N GLU A 53 -8.50 12.17 12.97
CA GLU A 53 -8.09 11.00 13.77
C GLU A 53 -7.23 11.40 14.98
N TYR A 54 -6.33 12.37 14.80
CA TYR A 54 -5.50 12.87 15.89
C TYR A 54 -6.33 13.61 16.96
N ASP A 55 -7.31 14.39 16.54
CA ASP A 55 -8.17 15.15 17.44
C ASP A 55 -9.07 14.23 18.28
N ASP A 56 -9.47 13.09 17.73
CA ASP A 56 -10.27 12.06 18.40
C ASP A 56 -9.48 11.22 19.43
N LEU A 57 -8.14 11.28 19.40
CA LEU A 57 -7.31 10.59 20.40
C LEU A 57 -7.51 11.16 21.79
N SER A 58 -7.45 10.29 22.79
CA SER A 58 -7.40 10.69 24.20
C SER A 58 -6.11 11.45 24.53
N ASP A 59 -6.11 12.20 25.63
CA ASP A 59 -4.93 12.98 26.07
C ASP A 59 -3.70 12.10 26.32
N ASP A 60 -3.87 10.85 26.70
CA ASP A 60 -2.77 9.91 26.90
C ASP A 60 -2.24 9.36 25.59
N GLU A 61 -3.09 9.13 24.62
CA GLU A 61 -2.69 8.74 23.27
C GLU A 61 -1.98 9.89 22.54
N LYS A 62 -2.44 11.12 22.65
CA LYS A 62 -1.78 12.32 22.09
C LYS A 62 -0.35 12.52 22.57
N LYS A 63 0.05 11.91 23.70
CA LYS A 63 1.45 11.90 24.15
C LYS A 63 2.32 10.94 23.32
N ARG A 64 1.72 9.92 22.72
CA ARG A 64 2.41 8.88 21.95
C ARG A 64 2.40 9.16 20.44
N TYR A 65 1.34 9.78 19.94
CA TYR A 65 1.13 10.05 18.53
C TYR A 65 1.46 11.50 18.15
N SER A 66 1.86 11.71 16.92
CA SER A 66 2.06 13.01 16.28
C SER A 66 1.44 12.99 14.88
N LEU A 67 1.14 14.16 14.32
CA LEU A 67 0.56 14.31 12.98
C LEU A 67 1.44 13.77 11.84
N SER A 68 2.70 13.48 12.11
CA SER A 68 3.62 12.87 11.14
C SER A 68 3.62 11.33 11.19
N ASP A 69 2.92 10.73 12.15
CA ASP A 69 2.97 9.29 12.35
C ASP A 69 2.18 8.52 11.30
N ILE A 70 2.68 7.34 11.02
CA ILE A 70 1.97 6.33 10.24
C ILE A 70 1.20 5.43 11.21
N VAL A 71 -0.11 5.33 11.01
CA VAL A 71 -1.04 4.57 11.85
C VAL A 71 -1.81 3.57 11.01
N GLY A 72 -2.37 2.56 11.64
CA GLY A 72 -3.27 1.61 10.98
C GLY A 72 -4.58 2.27 10.54
N LYS A 73 -4.94 2.14 9.26
CA LYS A 73 -6.17 2.75 8.70
C LYS A 73 -7.34 1.79 8.63
N SER A 74 -7.09 0.51 8.56
CA SER A 74 -8.14 -0.51 8.48
C SER A 74 -7.65 -1.87 8.99
N GLY A 75 -8.58 -2.79 9.20
CA GLY A 75 -8.28 -4.18 9.55
C GLY A 75 -7.50 -4.35 10.84
N ILE A 76 -6.62 -5.32 10.86
CA ILE A 76 -5.74 -5.64 12.00
C ILE A 76 -4.79 -4.49 12.31
N GLU A 77 -4.23 -3.83 11.30
CA GLU A 77 -3.35 -2.67 11.49
C GLU A 77 -4.04 -1.57 12.30
N HIS A 78 -5.31 -1.28 12.02
CA HIS A 78 -6.09 -0.29 12.79
C HIS A 78 -6.45 -0.80 14.20
N THR A 79 -6.97 -2.02 14.29
CA THR A 79 -7.50 -2.55 15.56
C THR A 79 -6.41 -2.75 16.61
N PHE A 80 -5.20 -3.12 16.17
CA PHE A 80 -4.06 -3.39 17.03
C PHE A 80 -2.93 -2.36 16.88
N ASP A 81 -3.22 -1.17 16.36
CA ASP A 81 -2.22 -0.14 16.12
C ASP A 81 -1.40 0.17 17.38
N SER A 82 -2.06 0.36 18.52
CA SER A 82 -1.40 0.63 19.80
C SER A 82 -0.45 -0.48 20.30
N VAL A 83 -0.66 -1.72 19.81
CA VAL A 83 0.16 -2.89 20.15
C VAL A 83 1.33 -3.03 19.17
N LEU A 84 1.09 -2.72 17.90
CA LEU A 84 2.03 -2.88 16.80
C LEU A 84 3.03 -1.72 16.70
N GLN A 85 2.66 -0.51 17.12
CA GLN A 85 3.43 0.72 16.91
C GLN A 85 4.72 0.81 17.75
N GLY A 86 4.78 0.17 18.90
CA GLY A 86 5.94 0.26 19.79
C GLY A 86 6.10 1.61 20.49
N GLU A 87 7.34 1.91 20.90
CA GLU A 87 7.73 3.16 21.56
C GLU A 87 8.73 3.91 20.70
N LYS A 88 8.50 5.22 20.50
CA LYS A 88 9.40 6.07 19.72
C LYS A 88 10.73 6.28 20.41
N GLY A 89 11.81 6.25 19.65
CA GLY A 89 13.08 6.79 20.08
C GLY A 89 13.01 8.32 20.18
N LYS A 90 13.88 8.90 21.03
CA LYS A 90 13.99 10.33 21.21
C LYS A 90 15.45 10.73 21.36
N THR A 91 15.90 11.62 20.49
CA THR A 91 17.22 12.24 20.59
C THR A 91 17.06 13.73 20.87
N THR A 92 17.73 14.23 21.90
CA THR A 92 17.79 15.64 22.25
C THR A 92 19.21 16.12 22.03
N PHE A 93 19.39 17.17 21.24
CA PHE A 93 20.69 17.72 20.89
C PHE A 93 20.67 19.26 20.89
N TYR A 94 21.85 19.85 21.08
CA TYR A 94 22.05 21.28 20.86
C TYR A 94 22.39 21.54 19.37
N VAL A 95 21.85 22.62 18.86
CA VAL A 95 22.19 23.12 17.52
C VAL A 95 22.80 24.55 17.61
N ASP A 96 23.67 24.85 16.68
CA ASP A 96 24.16 26.22 16.51
C ASP A 96 23.13 27.07 15.74
N ASN A 97 23.50 28.33 15.48
CA ASN A 97 22.65 29.29 14.77
C ASN A 97 22.42 28.95 13.27
N LEU A 98 23.11 27.92 12.75
CA LEU A 98 22.99 27.41 11.38
C LEU A 98 22.22 26.08 11.37
N GLY A 99 21.78 25.57 12.52
CA GLY A 99 21.07 24.29 12.65
C GLY A 99 21.99 23.06 12.69
N LYS A 100 23.32 23.26 12.81
CA LYS A 100 24.26 22.14 12.92
C LYS A 100 24.25 21.60 14.36
N VAL A 101 24.14 20.28 14.50
CA VAL A 101 24.22 19.61 15.81
C VAL A 101 25.61 19.81 16.40
N THR A 102 25.68 20.39 17.60
CA THR A 102 26.92 20.67 18.31
C THR A 102 27.19 19.67 19.43
N ASP A 103 26.16 19.19 20.08
CA ASP A 103 26.27 18.19 21.17
C ASP A 103 24.96 17.41 21.33
N THR A 104 25.04 16.13 21.73
CA THR A 104 23.87 15.30 22.00
C THR A 104 23.66 15.19 23.51
N VAL A 105 22.53 15.70 23.98
CA VAL A 105 22.17 15.77 25.41
C VAL A 105 21.68 14.41 25.92
N SER A 106 20.80 13.77 25.17
CA SER A 106 20.23 12.47 25.53
C SER A 106 19.75 11.74 24.29
N MET A 107 19.83 10.42 24.34
CA MET A 107 19.30 9.50 23.32
C MET A 107 18.54 8.37 24.01
N THR A 108 17.35 8.07 23.50
CA THR A 108 16.56 6.92 23.89
C THR A 108 16.26 6.14 22.62
N ASP A 109 16.65 4.87 22.61
CA ASP A 109 16.43 4.01 21.45
C ASP A 109 14.94 3.68 21.27
N PRO A 110 14.45 3.56 20.03
CA PRO A 110 13.09 3.11 19.77
C PRO A 110 12.94 1.64 20.18
N LYS A 111 11.73 1.28 20.62
CA LYS A 111 11.37 -0.10 20.92
C LYS A 111 10.32 -0.58 19.93
N ALA A 112 10.58 -1.72 19.30
CA ALA A 112 9.61 -2.35 18.40
C ALA A 112 8.30 -2.68 19.15
N GLY A 113 7.20 -2.64 18.42
CA GLY A 113 5.90 -3.10 18.92
C GLY A 113 5.85 -4.62 19.12
N ASN A 114 4.75 -5.08 19.66
CA ASN A 114 4.54 -6.50 19.92
C ASN A 114 4.03 -7.22 18.68
N ASP A 115 4.28 -8.52 18.62
CA ASP A 115 3.72 -9.39 17.58
C ASP A 115 2.24 -9.67 17.86
N VAL A 116 1.45 -9.74 16.77
CA VAL A 116 0.05 -10.18 16.82
C VAL A 116 -0.10 -11.47 16.04
N TYR A 117 -0.55 -12.52 16.70
CA TYR A 117 -0.77 -13.84 16.12
C TYR A 117 -2.25 -14.04 15.83
N LEU A 118 -2.54 -14.38 14.57
CA LEU A 118 -3.91 -14.66 14.12
C LEU A 118 -4.18 -16.16 14.11
N THR A 119 -5.44 -16.53 14.31
CA THR A 119 -5.91 -17.93 14.23
C THR A 119 -6.20 -18.40 12.80
N ILE A 120 -5.87 -17.57 11.81
CA ILE A 120 -6.12 -17.84 10.39
C ILE A 120 -5.02 -18.75 9.84
N ASP A 121 -5.42 -19.87 9.22
CA ASP A 121 -4.49 -20.71 8.47
C ASP A 121 -4.13 -20.03 7.15
N LYS A 122 -2.83 -19.72 6.99
CA LYS A 122 -2.29 -19.03 5.81
C LYS A 122 -2.59 -19.79 4.51
N ASN A 123 -2.39 -21.10 4.51
CA ASN A 123 -2.52 -21.91 3.30
C ASN A 123 -3.99 -22.06 2.90
N LEU A 124 -4.88 -22.20 3.88
CA LEU A 124 -6.31 -22.23 3.65
C LEU A 124 -6.81 -20.91 3.06
N GLN A 125 -6.37 -19.77 3.59
CA GLN A 125 -6.72 -18.45 3.07
C GLN A 125 -6.27 -18.27 1.62
N ILE A 126 -5.01 -18.62 1.31
CA ILE A 126 -4.47 -18.54 -0.05
C ILE A 126 -5.26 -19.45 -1.01
N SER A 127 -5.58 -20.68 -0.56
CA SER A 127 -6.34 -21.63 -1.37
C SER A 127 -7.76 -21.14 -1.63
N ALA A 128 -8.43 -20.61 -0.61
CA ALA A 128 -9.76 -20.03 -0.75
C ALA A 128 -9.77 -18.83 -1.71
N TYR A 129 -8.79 -17.94 -1.60
CA TYR A 129 -8.64 -16.80 -2.50
C TYR A 129 -8.51 -17.26 -3.96
N LYS A 130 -7.58 -18.19 -4.23
CA LYS A 130 -7.36 -18.73 -5.59
C LYS A 130 -8.59 -19.42 -6.16
N LEU A 131 -9.31 -20.18 -5.32
CA LEU A 131 -10.55 -20.84 -5.75
C LEU A 131 -11.64 -19.82 -6.10
N LEU A 132 -11.78 -18.75 -5.30
CA LEU A 132 -12.73 -17.67 -5.58
C LEU A 132 -12.35 -16.92 -6.87
N GLU A 133 -11.08 -16.61 -7.07
CA GLU A 133 -10.57 -15.95 -8.28
C GLU A 133 -10.87 -16.80 -9.52
N GLU A 134 -10.57 -18.10 -9.49
CA GLU A 134 -10.87 -19.03 -10.58
C GLU A 134 -12.38 -19.10 -10.88
N LYS A 135 -13.21 -19.19 -9.84
CA LYS A 135 -14.67 -19.23 -9.99
C LYS A 135 -15.23 -17.93 -10.56
N LEU A 136 -14.76 -16.79 -10.07
CA LEU A 136 -15.17 -15.48 -10.58
C LEU A 136 -14.74 -15.30 -12.05
N ALA A 137 -13.49 -15.65 -12.38
CA ALA A 137 -13.01 -15.61 -13.76
C ALA A 137 -13.86 -16.52 -14.69
N GLY A 138 -14.21 -17.73 -14.23
CA GLY A 138 -15.08 -18.64 -14.97
C GLY A 138 -16.49 -18.07 -15.18
N ILE A 139 -17.06 -17.41 -14.18
CA ILE A 139 -18.37 -16.74 -14.30
C ILE A 139 -18.28 -15.59 -15.32
N VAL A 140 -17.29 -14.70 -15.21
CA VAL A 140 -17.10 -13.60 -16.15
C VAL A 140 -16.94 -14.12 -17.56
N LEU A 141 -16.08 -15.12 -17.77
CA LEU A 141 -15.85 -15.72 -19.08
C LEU A 141 -17.13 -16.33 -19.68
N SER A 142 -17.96 -17.00 -18.86
CA SER A 142 -19.23 -17.57 -19.31
C SER A 142 -20.28 -16.51 -19.70
N LYS A 143 -20.12 -15.29 -19.20
CA LYS A 143 -21.01 -14.16 -19.46
C LYS A 143 -20.55 -13.26 -20.61
N LEU A 144 -19.27 -13.35 -21.00
CA LEU A 144 -18.75 -12.58 -22.13
C LEU A 144 -19.50 -12.90 -23.41
N SER A 145 -19.93 -11.86 -24.12
CA SER A 145 -20.68 -11.98 -25.35
C SER A 145 -20.32 -10.86 -26.32
N ASN A 146 -20.22 -11.21 -27.61
CA ASN A 146 -19.99 -10.20 -28.67
C ASN A 146 -21.33 -9.54 -29.03
N VAL A 147 -21.84 -8.70 -28.14
CA VAL A 147 -23.02 -7.86 -28.34
C VAL A 147 -22.59 -6.39 -28.23
N LEU A 148 -23.11 -5.57 -29.13
CA LEU A 148 -22.77 -4.12 -29.18
C LEU A 148 -23.76 -3.28 -28.36
N ASP A 149 -25.04 -3.56 -28.51
CA ASP A 149 -26.12 -2.86 -27.81
C ASP A 149 -26.79 -3.83 -26.85
N TYR A 150 -26.43 -3.74 -25.58
CA TYR A 150 -26.99 -4.59 -24.52
C TYR A 150 -27.40 -3.76 -23.31
N ASP A 151 -28.68 -3.87 -22.94
CA ASP A 151 -29.21 -3.27 -21.74
C ASP A 151 -29.42 -4.37 -20.68
N PRO A 152 -28.56 -4.44 -19.65
CA PRO A 152 -28.70 -5.44 -18.59
C PRO A 152 -29.97 -5.26 -17.76
N SER A 153 -30.58 -4.05 -17.74
CA SER A 153 -31.83 -3.78 -16.99
C SER A 153 -33.06 -4.43 -17.62
N ALA A 154 -32.96 -4.81 -18.90
CA ALA A 154 -34.02 -5.52 -19.60
C ALA A 154 -34.12 -7.00 -19.16
N GLU A 155 -33.06 -7.56 -18.56
CA GLU A 155 -33.05 -8.95 -18.11
C GLU A 155 -33.73 -9.11 -16.75
N LYS A 156 -34.74 -9.98 -16.69
CA LYS A 156 -35.51 -10.24 -15.47
C LYS A 156 -34.76 -11.15 -14.49
N ASP A 157 -33.84 -11.98 -14.97
CA ASP A 157 -33.08 -12.94 -14.21
C ASP A 157 -31.58 -12.68 -14.42
N THR A 158 -30.87 -12.39 -13.34
CA THR A 158 -29.43 -12.09 -13.34
C THR A 158 -28.55 -13.17 -13.95
N LYS A 159 -29.04 -14.43 -13.99
CA LYS A 159 -28.29 -15.51 -14.65
C LYS A 159 -28.15 -15.31 -16.16
N TYR A 160 -29.03 -14.56 -16.80
CA TYR A 160 -28.99 -14.28 -18.24
C TYR A 160 -28.25 -12.99 -18.59
N ILE A 161 -27.87 -12.19 -17.60
CA ILE A 161 -27.07 -10.97 -17.84
C ILE A 161 -25.78 -11.37 -18.57
N LYS A 162 -25.48 -10.65 -19.65
CA LYS A 162 -24.28 -10.80 -20.45
C LYS A 162 -23.32 -9.65 -20.15
N ILE A 163 -22.07 -9.85 -20.44
CA ILE A 163 -21.03 -8.82 -20.39
C ILE A 163 -20.56 -8.58 -21.82
N PRO A 164 -20.84 -7.42 -22.41
CA PRO A 164 -20.29 -7.06 -23.72
C PRO A 164 -18.76 -7.13 -23.69
N VAL A 165 -18.16 -7.74 -24.69
CA VAL A 165 -16.68 -7.82 -24.79
C VAL A 165 -16.05 -6.43 -24.77
N GLY A 166 -16.71 -5.43 -25.39
CA GLY A 166 -16.26 -4.04 -25.36
C GLY A 166 -16.16 -3.46 -23.94
N ASP A 167 -17.13 -3.79 -23.07
CA ASP A 167 -17.11 -3.31 -21.67
C ASP A 167 -15.96 -3.94 -20.88
N ALA A 168 -15.65 -5.20 -21.14
CA ALA A 168 -14.50 -5.86 -20.53
C ALA A 168 -13.18 -5.19 -20.94
N TYR A 169 -12.99 -4.88 -22.25
CA TYR A 169 -11.82 -4.14 -22.72
C TYR A 169 -11.75 -2.73 -22.15
N ASN A 170 -12.86 -2.00 -22.14
CA ASN A 170 -12.91 -0.67 -21.54
C ASN A 170 -12.55 -0.69 -20.05
N SER A 171 -13.02 -1.69 -19.31
CA SER A 171 -12.63 -1.89 -17.90
C SER A 171 -11.13 -2.15 -17.74
N PHE A 172 -10.54 -2.98 -18.60
CA PHE A 172 -9.10 -3.26 -18.53
C PHE A 172 -8.25 -2.02 -18.84
N ILE A 173 -8.69 -1.19 -19.77
CA ILE A 173 -8.02 0.07 -20.13
C ILE A 173 -8.20 1.09 -18.99
N ALA A 174 -9.42 1.27 -18.48
CA ALA A 174 -9.72 2.21 -17.41
C ALA A 174 -8.98 1.90 -16.09
N ASN A 175 -8.72 0.61 -15.81
CA ASN A 175 -7.97 0.16 -14.65
C ASN A 175 -6.46 -0.04 -14.91
N GLU A 176 -5.94 0.46 -16.03
CA GLU A 176 -4.52 0.39 -16.40
C GLU A 176 -3.94 -1.04 -16.47
N ILE A 177 -4.80 -2.05 -16.62
CA ILE A 177 -4.39 -3.44 -16.84
C ILE A 177 -3.80 -3.56 -18.23
N ILE A 178 -4.41 -2.88 -19.22
CA ILE A 178 -3.97 -2.75 -20.62
C ILE A 178 -3.67 -1.28 -20.89
N ASP A 179 -2.40 -0.97 -21.18
CA ASP A 179 -1.97 0.34 -21.63
C ASP A 179 -1.78 0.33 -23.14
N MET A 180 -2.72 0.95 -23.86
CA MET A 180 -2.66 1.04 -25.34
C MET A 180 -1.40 1.75 -25.85
N LYS A 181 -0.75 2.62 -25.06
CA LYS A 181 0.49 3.29 -25.44
C LYS A 181 1.68 2.34 -25.52
N LYS A 182 1.53 1.15 -24.98
CA LYS A 182 2.56 0.09 -25.02
C LYS A 182 2.38 -0.92 -26.14
N PHE A 183 1.33 -0.80 -26.93
CA PHE A 183 1.08 -1.68 -28.06
C PHE A 183 2.27 -1.64 -29.06
N GLY A 184 2.76 -2.81 -29.43
CA GLY A 184 3.91 -2.97 -30.31
C GLY A 184 5.27 -2.64 -29.70
N ARG A 185 5.35 -2.35 -28.40
CA ARG A 185 6.61 -2.06 -27.71
C ARG A 185 7.21 -3.33 -27.09
N THR A 186 8.51 -3.31 -26.90
CA THR A 186 9.26 -4.44 -26.29
C THR A 186 9.03 -4.57 -24.79
N ASP A 187 8.61 -3.49 -24.12
CA ASP A 187 8.28 -3.43 -22.69
C ASP A 187 6.79 -3.65 -22.39
N ALA A 188 6.00 -4.03 -23.42
CA ALA A 188 4.59 -4.34 -23.25
C ALA A 188 4.37 -5.60 -22.40
N LYS A 189 3.37 -5.56 -21.53
CA LYS A 189 2.95 -6.73 -20.74
C LYS A 189 2.40 -7.85 -21.65
N PRO A 190 2.41 -9.12 -21.21
CA PRO A 190 1.86 -10.23 -22.02
C PRO A 190 0.41 -10.01 -22.48
N ALA A 191 -0.43 -9.41 -21.65
CA ALA A 191 -1.82 -9.07 -22.00
C ALA A 191 -1.89 -8.01 -23.11
N GLU A 192 -1.05 -6.98 -23.06
CA GLU A 192 -0.95 -5.92 -24.07
C GLU A 192 -0.46 -6.48 -25.42
N GLN A 193 0.54 -7.38 -25.37
CA GLN A 193 1.05 -8.07 -26.56
C GLN A 193 -0.01 -8.98 -27.18
N ALA A 194 -0.75 -9.75 -26.36
CA ALA A 194 -1.82 -10.62 -26.83
C ALA A 194 -2.93 -9.84 -27.54
N VAL A 195 -3.36 -8.72 -26.95
CA VAL A 195 -4.36 -7.84 -27.57
C VAL A 195 -3.83 -7.26 -28.88
N TYR A 196 -2.62 -6.70 -28.87
CA TYR A 196 -1.99 -6.11 -30.07
C TYR A 196 -1.85 -7.10 -31.23
N ASN A 197 -1.51 -8.36 -30.95
CA ASN A 197 -1.34 -9.39 -31.99
C ASN A 197 -2.68 -9.95 -32.51
N THR A 198 -3.79 -9.61 -31.88
CA THR A 198 -5.13 -10.08 -32.29
C THR A 198 -5.82 -9.10 -33.22
N PHE A 199 -5.41 -7.84 -33.21
CA PHE A 199 -5.92 -6.76 -34.05
C PHE A 199 -4.97 -6.42 -35.20
#